data_ef2044055918a6a03c0b049bcc93648c
#
_entry.id   ef2044055918a6a03c0b049bcc93648c
#
_cell.length_a   1.000
_cell.length_b   1.000
_cell.length_c   1.000
_cell.angle_alpha   90.00
_cell.angle_beta   90.00
_cell.angle_gamma   90.00
#
_symmetry.space_group_name_H-M   'P 1'
#
loop_
_entity.id
_entity.type
_entity.pdbx_description
1 polymer ?
#
loop_
_entity_poly.entity_id
_entity_poly.type
_entity_poly.pdbx_seq_one_letter_code
_entity_poly.pdbx_strand_id
1 'polypeptide(L)'
;MALVLGIESSCDETAVALVDSDRRIVAQRIASQDAEHAPFGGVVPEIAARAHAERLAPMIEGVLQDAGIGLDECDAIAATAGPGLIGGVMVGLVSAKALAMASDTPLIAINHLEGHALSPRLADASIAFPYALLLVSGGHCQILRVDGVGEYRRLATTIDDA
;
A
#
# COMPACT_ATOMS: atom_id res chain seq x y z
N MET A 1 -10.22 -18.99 5.64
CA MET A 1 -9.78 -17.61 5.98
C MET A 1 -8.77 -17.25 4.92
N ALA A 2 -9.07 -16.26 4.11
CA ALA A 2 -8.14 -15.87 3.04
C ALA A 2 -7.03 -14.97 3.60
N LEU A 3 -5.80 -15.17 3.09
CA LEU A 3 -4.61 -14.38 3.42
C LEU A 3 -4.13 -13.61 2.20
N VAL A 4 -3.89 -12.32 2.35
CA VAL A 4 -3.41 -11.45 1.27
C VAL A 4 -2.09 -10.81 1.67
N LEU A 5 -1.07 -10.99 0.83
CA LEU A 5 0.21 -10.28 0.94
C LEU A 5 0.07 -8.92 0.24
N GLY A 6 0.11 -7.83 0.99
CA GLY A 6 0.03 -6.46 0.48
C GLY A 6 1.40 -5.81 0.37
N ILE A 7 1.65 -5.09 -0.74
CA ILE A 7 2.89 -4.38 -1.04
C ILE A 7 2.58 -2.93 -1.42
N GLU A 8 3.22 -1.99 -0.71
CA GLU A 8 3.12 -0.55 -0.96
C GLU A 8 4.51 0.07 -1.12
N SER A 9 4.72 0.80 -2.22
CA SER A 9 5.97 1.47 -2.56
C SER A 9 5.76 2.72 -3.43
N SER A 10 4.61 3.39 -3.29
CA SER A 10 4.21 4.45 -4.22
C SER A 10 4.85 5.81 -3.95
N CYS A 11 5.44 6.03 -2.77
CA CYS A 11 6.06 7.31 -2.41
C CYS A 11 7.41 7.10 -1.69
N ASP A 12 7.48 7.33 -0.39
CA ASP A 12 8.71 7.39 0.41
C ASP A 12 8.71 6.41 1.59
N GLU A 13 7.76 5.51 1.62
CA GLU A 13 7.72 4.40 2.55
C GLU A 13 7.58 3.08 1.81
N THR A 14 8.41 2.10 2.19
CA THR A 14 8.22 0.72 1.76
C THR A 14 7.41 0.00 2.82
N ALA A 15 6.27 -0.54 2.46
CA ALA A 15 5.45 -1.32 3.39
C ALA A 15 5.07 -2.67 2.80
N VAL A 16 5.09 -3.69 3.67
CA VAL A 16 4.62 -5.05 3.38
C VAL A 16 3.78 -5.51 4.54
N ALA A 17 2.62 -6.07 4.26
CA ALA A 17 1.74 -6.62 5.29
C ALA A 17 1.06 -7.92 4.83
N LEU A 18 0.83 -8.83 5.74
CA LEU A 18 -0.04 -9.97 5.56
C LEU A 18 -1.33 -9.72 6.34
N VAL A 19 -2.46 -9.72 5.63
CA VAL A 19 -3.77 -9.38 6.18
C VAL A 19 -4.76 -10.50 5.87
N ASP A 20 -5.58 -10.88 6.86
CA ASP A 20 -6.60 -11.89 6.69
C ASP A 20 -7.97 -11.32 6.26
N SER A 21 -8.88 -12.21 5.84
CA SER A 21 -10.25 -11.83 5.44
C SER A 21 -11.08 -11.19 6.56
N ASP A 22 -10.67 -11.33 7.81
CA ASP A 22 -11.30 -10.70 8.98
C ASP A 22 -10.69 -9.32 9.28
N ARG A 23 -9.84 -8.81 8.38
CA ARG A 23 -9.14 -7.53 8.48
C ARG A 23 -8.13 -7.47 9.63
N ARG A 24 -7.59 -8.62 10.04
CA ARG A 24 -6.48 -8.66 10.99
C ARG A 24 -5.16 -8.57 10.27
N ILE A 25 -4.28 -7.71 10.75
CA ILE A 25 -2.87 -7.69 10.35
C ILE A 25 -2.17 -8.85 11.06
N VAL A 26 -1.78 -9.87 10.30
CA VAL A 26 -1.08 -11.05 10.80
C VAL A 26 0.38 -10.73 11.07
N ALA A 27 1.03 -10.06 10.11
CA ALA A 27 2.39 -9.53 10.20
C ALA A 27 2.53 -8.31 9.32
N GLN A 28 3.43 -7.36 9.69
CA GLN A 28 3.72 -6.20 8.86
C GLN A 28 5.12 -5.67 9.10
N ARG A 29 5.68 -5.01 8.08
CA ARG A 29 6.92 -4.24 8.16
C ARG A 29 6.76 -2.95 7.38
N ILE A 30 7.23 -1.84 7.96
CA ILE A 30 7.23 -0.51 7.34
C ILE A 30 8.63 0.07 7.49
N ALA A 31 9.15 0.62 6.41
CA ALA A 31 10.46 1.28 6.38
C ALA A 31 10.32 2.67 5.76
N SER A 32 10.42 3.72 6.59
CA SER A 32 10.47 5.11 6.14
C SER A 32 11.80 5.42 5.46
N GLN A 33 11.78 6.37 4.56
CA GLN A 33 12.93 6.93 3.85
C GLN A 33 13.21 8.38 4.26
N ASP A 34 12.67 8.82 5.41
CA ASP A 34 12.84 10.19 5.88
C ASP A 34 14.31 10.63 5.97
N ALA A 35 15.18 9.73 6.46
CA ALA A 35 16.59 10.01 6.62
C ALA A 35 17.31 10.24 5.27
N GLU A 36 16.90 9.50 4.23
CA GLU A 36 17.46 9.61 2.89
C GLU A 36 17.01 10.89 2.19
N HIS A 37 15.80 11.34 2.48
CA HIS A 37 15.19 12.50 1.83
C HIS A 37 15.43 13.82 2.58
N ALA A 38 15.68 13.79 3.90
CA ALA A 38 15.89 14.97 4.73
C ALA A 38 16.94 15.97 4.18
N PRO A 39 18.09 15.55 3.62
CA PRO A 39 19.07 16.48 3.06
C PRO A 39 18.56 17.29 1.86
N PHE A 40 17.50 16.83 1.21
CA PHE A 40 16.93 17.45 -0.01
C PHE A 40 15.68 18.29 0.27
N GLY A 41 15.16 18.26 1.50
CA GLY A 41 13.96 18.98 1.90
C GLY A 41 12.67 18.46 1.28
N GLY A 42 12.67 17.24 0.72
CA GLY A 42 11.51 16.60 0.11
C GLY A 42 11.89 15.30 -0.59
N VAL A 43 10.90 14.57 -1.07
CA VAL A 43 11.10 13.26 -1.69
C VAL A 43 11.82 13.37 -3.03
N VAL A 44 12.91 12.61 -3.18
CA VAL A 44 13.67 12.48 -4.43
C VAL A 44 13.31 11.15 -5.08
N PRO A 45 12.60 11.14 -6.24
CA PRO A 45 12.03 9.92 -6.81
C PRO A 45 13.03 8.80 -7.10
N GLU A 46 14.25 9.14 -7.53
CA GLU A 46 15.30 8.15 -7.81
C GLU A 46 15.85 7.51 -6.53
N ILE A 47 15.99 8.29 -5.45
CA ILE A 47 16.41 7.77 -4.14
C ILE A 47 15.32 6.85 -3.62
N ALA A 48 14.05 7.26 -3.71
CA ALA A 48 12.91 6.45 -3.29
C ALA A 48 12.90 5.10 -4.01
N ALA A 49 13.01 5.10 -5.34
CA ALA A 49 12.98 3.86 -6.14
C ALA A 49 14.13 2.89 -5.75
N ARG A 50 15.33 3.39 -5.49
CA ARG A 50 16.47 2.57 -5.05
C ARG A 50 16.23 1.98 -3.66
N ALA A 51 15.77 2.79 -2.71
CA ALA A 51 15.48 2.34 -1.36
C ALA A 51 14.39 1.25 -1.35
N HIS A 52 13.34 1.41 -2.16
CA HIS A 52 12.33 0.35 -2.34
C HIS A 52 12.95 -0.94 -2.88
N ALA A 53 13.79 -0.85 -3.93
CA ALA A 53 14.42 -2.02 -4.53
C ALA A 53 15.33 -2.78 -3.55
N GLU A 54 16.03 -2.08 -2.68
CA GLU A 54 16.91 -2.68 -1.67
C GLU A 54 16.13 -3.31 -0.50
N ARG A 55 15.01 -2.71 -0.11
CA ARG A 55 14.27 -3.08 1.11
C ARG A 55 13.18 -4.11 0.89
N LEU A 56 12.55 -4.12 -0.28
CA LEU A 56 11.31 -4.85 -0.50
C LEU A 56 11.45 -6.36 -0.30
N ALA A 57 12.44 -7.00 -0.91
CA ALA A 57 12.61 -8.45 -0.80
C ALA A 57 12.88 -8.92 0.64
N PRO A 58 13.82 -8.33 1.40
CA PRO A 58 14.00 -8.68 2.82
C PRO A 58 12.75 -8.43 3.69
N MET A 59 11.94 -7.42 3.36
CA MET A 59 10.71 -7.14 4.11
C MET A 59 9.64 -8.19 3.82
N ILE A 60 9.48 -8.63 2.58
CA ILE A 60 8.56 -9.71 2.21
C ILE A 60 8.95 -11.01 2.92
N GLU A 61 10.21 -11.41 2.83
CA GLU A 61 10.73 -12.59 3.53
C GLU A 61 10.47 -12.50 5.03
N GLY A 62 10.74 -11.34 5.62
CA GLY A 62 10.52 -11.12 7.04
C GLY A 62 9.06 -11.17 7.46
N VAL A 63 8.12 -10.65 6.67
CA VAL A 63 6.67 -10.73 6.98
C VAL A 63 6.18 -12.17 6.92
N LEU A 64 6.60 -12.94 5.91
CA LEU A 64 6.25 -14.34 5.79
C LEU A 64 6.84 -15.17 6.95
N GLN A 65 8.09 -14.91 7.31
CA GLN A 65 8.74 -15.55 8.45
C GLN A 65 8.06 -15.22 9.78
N ASP A 66 7.71 -13.95 10.02
CA ASP A 66 7.01 -13.50 11.24
C ASP A 66 5.62 -14.15 11.36
N ALA A 67 4.96 -14.41 10.23
CA ALA A 67 3.69 -15.13 10.17
C ALA A 67 3.82 -16.65 10.21
N GLY A 68 5.02 -17.21 9.97
CA GLY A 68 5.30 -18.64 9.95
C GLY A 68 4.68 -19.36 8.75
N ILE A 69 4.53 -18.68 7.60
CA ILE A 69 3.94 -19.24 6.38
C ILE A 69 4.86 -19.07 5.16
N GLY A 70 4.61 -19.85 4.12
CA GLY A 70 5.20 -19.69 2.80
C GLY A 70 4.39 -18.76 1.89
N LEU A 71 5.00 -18.30 0.80
CA LEU A 71 4.32 -17.47 -0.20
C LEU A 71 3.16 -18.21 -0.87
N ASP A 72 3.29 -19.53 -1.03
CA ASP A 72 2.28 -20.44 -1.60
C ASP A 72 1.04 -20.63 -0.72
N GLU A 73 1.10 -20.18 0.53
CA GLU A 73 -0.04 -20.18 1.45
C GLU A 73 -0.86 -18.87 1.39
N CYS A 74 -0.40 -17.88 0.59
CA CYS A 74 -1.16 -16.66 0.33
C CYS A 74 -2.22 -16.91 -0.75
N ASP A 75 -3.46 -16.48 -0.49
CA ASP A 75 -4.57 -16.59 -1.44
C ASP A 75 -4.53 -15.51 -2.53
N ALA A 76 -3.87 -14.38 -2.28
CA ALA A 76 -3.64 -13.33 -3.25
C ALA A 76 -2.42 -12.48 -2.87
N ILE A 77 -1.85 -11.82 -3.89
CA ILE A 77 -0.85 -10.76 -3.72
C ILE A 77 -1.46 -9.46 -4.19
N ALA A 78 -1.49 -8.44 -3.34
CA ALA A 78 -1.99 -7.11 -3.64
C ALA A 78 -0.83 -6.13 -3.72
N ALA A 79 -0.82 -5.24 -4.71
CA ALA A 79 0.19 -4.20 -4.79
C ALA A 79 -0.38 -2.89 -5.32
N THR A 80 0.13 -1.78 -4.82
CA THR A 80 -0.22 -0.46 -5.32
C THR A 80 0.25 -0.32 -6.77
N ALA A 81 -0.72 0.00 -7.65
CA ALA A 81 -0.50 0.20 -9.09
C ALA A 81 -0.52 1.68 -9.49
N GLY A 82 -0.73 2.58 -8.54
CA GLY A 82 -0.79 4.03 -8.71
C GLY A 82 -2.04 4.64 -8.06
N PRO A 83 -2.14 5.98 -8.03
CA PRO A 83 -1.09 6.96 -8.37
C PRO A 83 0.09 6.92 -7.41
N GLY A 84 1.23 7.51 -7.82
CA GLY A 84 2.45 7.62 -7.03
C GLY A 84 3.67 7.93 -7.88
N LEU A 85 4.85 7.92 -7.25
CA LEU A 85 6.13 8.09 -7.93
C LEU A 85 6.38 6.86 -8.81
N ILE A 86 6.47 7.06 -10.12
CA ILE A 86 6.51 5.96 -11.09
C ILE A 86 7.59 4.92 -10.79
N GLY A 87 8.80 5.35 -10.39
CA GLY A 87 9.91 4.46 -10.04
C GLY A 87 9.57 3.56 -8.84
N GLY A 88 9.01 4.13 -7.78
CA GLY A 88 8.57 3.39 -6.60
C GLY A 88 7.44 2.42 -6.92
N VAL A 89 6.37 2.90 -7.55
CA VAL A 89 5.23 2.06 -7.98
C VAL A 89 5.71 0.86 -8.81
N MET A 90 6.64 1.09 -9.75
CA MET A 90 7.19 0.02 -10.59
C MET A 90 7.93 -1.04 -9.79
N VAL A 91 8.70 -0.66 -8.77
CA VAL A 91 9.41 -1.63 -7.92
C VAL A 91 8.43 -2.58 -7.23
N GLY A 92 7.42 -2.05 -6.53
CA GLY A 92 6.44 -2.87 -5.81
C GLY A 92 5.58 -3.71 -6.75
N LEU A 93 5.01 -3.08 -7.78
CA LEU A 93 4.08 -3.76 -8.69
C LEU A 93 4.76 -4.85 -9.53
N VAL A 94 5.99 -4.61 -10.03
CA VAL A 94 6.71 -5.63 -10.81
C VAL A 94 7.16 -6.77 -9.92
N SER A 95 7.62 -6.49 -8.69
CA SER A 95 7.94 -7.53 -7.72
C SER A 95 6.71 -8.38 -7.37
N ALA A 96 5.56 -7.74 -7.12
CA ALA A 96 4.31 -8.45 -6.88
C ALA A 96 3.89 -9.34 -8.06
N LYS A 97 4.04 -8.84 -9.29
CA LYS A 97 3.78 -9.63 -10.51
C LYS A 97 4.70 -10.87 -10.61
N ALA A 98 5.99 -10.68 -10.34
CA ALA A 98 6.94 -11.79 -10.39
C ALA A 98 6.62 -12.85 -9.33
N LEU A 99 6.30 -12.44 -8.10
CA LEU A 99 5.89 -13.33 -7.04
C LEU A 99 4.59 -14.07 -7.37
N ALA A 100 3.57 -13.36 -7.83
CA ALA A 100 2.29 -13.93 -8.24
C ALA A 100 2.44 -14.98 -9.33
N MET A 101 3.29 -14.70 -10.32
CA MET A 101 3.62 -15.67 -11.40
C MET A 101 4.39 -16.87 -10.88
N ALA A 102 5.31 -16.69 -9.93
CA ALA A 102 6.14 -17.78 -9.41
C ALA A 102 5.35 -18.71 -8.47
N SER A 103 4.37 -18.21 -7.74
CA SER A 103 3.53 -18.96 -6.81
C SER A 103 2.18 -19.38 -7.37
N ASP A 104 1.88 -19.04 -8.63
CA ASP A 104 0.55 -19.24 -9.26
C ASP A 104 -0.59 -18.62 -8.44
N THR A 105 -0.32 -17.47 -7.83
CA THR A 105 -1.22 -16.74 -6.93
C THR A 105 -1.85 -15.54 -7.65
N PRO A 106 -3.15 -15.24 -7.47
CA PRO A 106 -3.78 -14.07 -8.07
C PRO A 106 -3.12 -12.75 -7.67
N LEU A 107 -2.91 -11.84 -8.63
CA LEU A 107 -2.45 -10.48 -8.37
C LEU A 107 -3.63 -9.51 -8.37
N ILE A 108 -3.70 -8.65 -7.34
CA ILE A 108 -4.69 -7.59 -7.20
C ILE A 108 -3.97 -6.24 -7.30
N ALA A 109 -4.28 -5.49 -8.36
CA ALA A 109 -3.77 -4.13 -8.53
C ALA A 109 -4.63 -3.14 -7.74
N ILE A 110 -4.03 -2.41 -6.81
CA ILE A 110 -4.73 -1.50 -5.90
C ILE A 110 -4.44 -0.05 -6.26
N ASN A 111 -5.48 0.78 -6.24
CA ASN A 111 -5.31 2.23 -6.30
C ASN A 111 -4.83 2.74 -4.93
N HIS A 112 -3.74 3.50 -4.90
CA HIS A 112 -3.15 4.07 -3.68
C HIS A 112 -4.16 4.86 -2.84
N LEU A 113 -4.98 5.70 -3.49
CA LEU A 113 -6.00 6.50 -2.79
C LEU A 113 -7.14 5.65 -2.25
N GLU A 114 -7.43 4.51 -2.88
CA GLU A 114 -8.37 3.53 -2.36
C GLU A 114 -7.82 2.84 -1.11
N GLY A 115 -6.54 2.53 -1.09
CA GLY A 115 -5.85 2.05 0.11
C GLY A 115 -6.02 3.02 1.28
N HIS A 116 -5.79 4.31 1.06
CA HIS A 116 -6.06 5.34 2.07
C HIS A 116 -7.54 5.42 2.46
N ALA A 117 -8.44 5.31 1.49
CA ALA A 117 -9.87 5.40 1.76
C ALA A 117 -10.38 4.26 2.64
N LEU A 118 -9.80 3.07 2.52
CA LEU A 118 -10.24 1.87 3.24
C LEU A 118 -9.46 1.61 4.55
N SER A 119 -8.26 2.20 4.71
CA SER A 119 -7.41 2.00 5.88
C SER A 119 -8.09 2.28 7.23
N PRO A 120 -8.98 3.28 7.39
CA PRO A 120 -9.68 3.49 8.65
C PRO A 120 -10.50 2.29 9.11
N ARG A 121 -11.05 1.50 8.14
CA ARG A 121 -11.82 0.28 8.44
C ARG A 121 -10.95 -0.91 8.86
N LEU A 122 -9.65 -0.83 8.58
CA LEU A 122 -8.69 -1.79 9.11
C LEU A 122 -8.36 -1.48 10.58
N ALA A 123 -8.28 -0.19 10.93
CA ALA A 123 -8.01 0.26 12.28
C ALA A 123 -9.23 0.14 13.22
N ASP A 124 -10.44 0.38 12.68
CA ASP A 124 -11.70 0.33 13.43
C ASP A 124 -12.79 -0.43 12.63
N ALA A 125 -13.10 -1.62 13.10
CA ALA A 125 -14.10 -2.48 12.49
C ALA A 125 -15.53 -1.91 12.55
N SER A 126 -15.80 -0.94 13.42
CA SER A 126 -17.13 -0.30 13.57
C SER A 126 -17.45 0.68 12.45
N ILE A 127 -16.44 1.14 11.70
CA ILE A 127 -16.64 2.06 10.57
C ILE A 127 -17.36 1.33 9.43
N ALA A 128 -18.62 1.67 9.24
CA ALA A 128 -19.49 1.13 8.20
C ALA A 128 -19.68 2.14 7.05
N PHE A 129 -19.93 1.64 5.86
CA PHE A 129 -20.32 2.46 4.73
C PHE A 129 -21.75 3.01 4.89
N PRO A 130 -22.07 4.21 4.36
CA PRO A 130 -21.12 5.18 3.80
C PRO A 130 -20.45 6.03 4.88
N TYR A 131 -19.27 6.58 4.58
CA TYR A 131 -18.60 7.56 5.45
C TYR A 131 -17.94 8.67 4.63
N ALA A 132 -17.65 9.80 5.29
CA ALA A 132 -16.86 10.87 4.71
C ALA A 132 -15.38 10.67 5.05
N LEU A 133 -14.52 10.82 4.07
CA LEU A 133 -13.07 10.79 4.19
C LEU A 133 -12.50 12.15 3.85
N LEU A 134 -11.73 12.73 4.75
CA LEU A 134 -10.81 13.82 4.44
C LEU A 134 -9.45 13.22 4.16
N LEU A 135 -9.03 13.25 2.90
CA LEU A 135 -7.71 12.83 2.46
C LEU A 135 -6.81 14.06 2.35
N VAL A 136 -5.75 14.10 3.14
CA VAL A 136 -4.76 15.19 3.15
C VAL A 136 -3.37 14.59 3.06
N SER A 137 -2.64 14.92 2.02
CA SER A 137 -1.25 14.53 1.82
C SER A 137 -0.52 15.64 1.04
N GLY A 138 0.80 15.51 0.88
CA GLY A 138 1.60 16.49 0.14
C GLY A 138 1.22 16.65 -1.34
N GLY A 139 0.45 15.74 -1.93
CA GLY A 139 0.02 15.81 -3.33
C GLY A 139 -1.50 15.69 -3.51
N HIS A 140 -2.26 15.45 -2.45
CA HIS A 140 -3.70 15.24 -2.53
C HIS A 140 -4.42 15.85 -1.32
N CYS A 141 -5.34 16.79 -1.59
CA CYS A 141 -6.25 17.31 -0.58
C CYS A 141 -7.68 17.26 -1.12
N GLN A 142 -8.49 16.35 -0.60
CA GLN A 142 -9.85 16.15 -1.09
C GLN A 142 -10.77 15.56 -0.02
N ILE A 143 -12.06 15.83 -0.18
CA ILE A 143 -13.12 15.21 0.60
C ILE A 143 -13.84 14.21 -0.30
N LEU A 144 -13.92 12.97 0.16
CA LEU A 144 -14.59 11.87 -0.52
C LEU A 144 -15.77 11.38 0.30
N ARG A 145 -16.83 10.98 -0.35
CA ARG A 145 -17.82 10.06 0.20
C ARG A 145 -17.47 8.66 -0.27
N VAL A 146 -17.33 7.75 0.67
CA VAL A 146 -17.01 6.35 0.47
C VAL A 146 -18.31 5.55 0.67
N ASP A 147 -18.91 5.07 -0.40
CA ASP A 147 -20.17 4.33 -0.37
C ASP A 147 -19.94 2.82 -0.29
N GLY A 148 -18.79 2.33 -0.78
CA GLY A 148 -18.39 0.94 -0.80
C GLY A 148 -16.95 0.79 -1.29
N VAL A 149 -16.46 -0.46 -1.37
CA VAL A 149 -15.18 -0.77 -2.02
C VAL A 149 -15.36 -0.51 -3.53
N GLY A 150 -14.47 0.31 -4.10
CA GLY A 150 -14.59 0.75 -5.49
C GLY A 150 -15.66 1.83 -5.75
N GLU A 151 -16.40 2.27 -4.73
CA GLU A 151 -17.50 3.22 -4.85
C GLU A 151 -17.18 4.52 -4.13
N TYR A 152 -16.56 5.45 -4.86
CA TYR A 152 -16.10 6.73 -4.32
C TYR A 152 -16.71 7.90 -5.06
N ARG A 153 -17.16 8.90 -4.30
CA ARG A 153 -17.62 10.16 -4.85
C ARG A 153 -16.84 11.32 -4.26
N ARG A 154 -16.09 12.04 -5.11
CA ARG A 154 -15.39 13.26 -4.69
C ARG A 154 -16.38 14.39 -4.46
N LEU A 155 -16.39 14.94 -3.25
CA LEU A 155 -17.27 16.04 -2.85
C LEU A 155 -16.56 17.40 -3.00
N ALA A 156 -15.26 17.45 -2.68
CA ALA A 156 -14.44 18.64 -2.79
C ALA A 156 -12.97 18.26 -3.04
N THR A 157 -12.21 19.19 -3.61
CA THR A 157 -10.75 19.08 -3.78
C THR A 157 -10.15 20.47 -3.80
N THR A 158 -8.91 20.60 -3.37
CA THR A 158 -8.11 21.82 -3.57
C THR A 158 -7.43 21.78 -4.93
N ILE A 159 -6.98 22.96 -5.38
CA ILE A 159 -6.17 23.11 -6.60
C ILE A 159 -4.68 22.95 -6.24
N ASP A 160 -4.32 23.39 -5.04
CA ASP A 160 -2.97 23.28 -4.47
C ASP A 160 -2.92 22.22 -3.36
N ASP A 161 -1.70 21.89 -2.94
CA ASP A 161 -1.45 21.02 -1.79
C ASP A 161 -2.02 21.58 -0.48
N ALA A 162 -2.15 20.73 0.52
CA ALA A 162 -2.64 21.11 1.81
C ALA A 162 -1.64 21.93 2.64
#